data_eadce5ab19a43a593d2f82d8f911d859
#
_entry.id   eadce5ab19a43a593d2f82d8f911d859
#
_cell.length_a   1.000
_cell.length_b   1.000
_cell.length_c   1.000
_cell.angle_alpha   90.00
_cell.angle_beta   90.00
_cell.angle_gamma   90.00
#
_symmetry.space_group_name_H-M   'P 1'
#
loop_
_entity.id
_entity.type
_entity.pdbx_description
1 polymer ?
#
loop_
_entity_poly.entity_id
_entity_poly.type
_entity_poly.pdbx_seq_one_letter_code
_entity_poly.pdbx_strand_id
1 'polypeptide(L)'
;NFKTLEHIADYFNVDMDYLLGKSDIVSKLQFTAAIPVANNVIPMPEMRKIPLVGTIACGAPILAEENIEEYISVPKHIKADFALICKGDSMINARIFDGDVVYIRQQDTVENGEIAAVLIDNEATLKRVRLFDDHISLEPENPMYKPFVYWNEEMNSVRILGKAVAFTSAIR
;
A
#
# COMPACT_ATOMS: atom_id res chain seq x y z
N ASN A 1 35.32 -47.04 0.50
CA ASN A 1 35.67 -46.13 1.58
C ASN A 1 34.95 -44.77 1.31
N PHE A 2 34.25 -44.26 2.31
CA PHE A 2 33.45 -43.04 2.19
C PHE A 2 34.28 -41.82 1.72
N LYS A 3 35.50 -41.68 2.25
CA LYS A 3 36.46 -40.65 1.86
C LYS A 3 36.89 -40.70 0.38
N THR A 4 36.95 -41.88 -0.20
CA THR A 4 37.30 -42.05 -1.63
C THR A 4 36.15 -41.56 -2.52
N LEU A 5 34.91 -41.82 -2.14
CA LEU A 5 33.73 -41.34 -2.86
C LEU A 5 33.59 -39.81 -2.77
N GLU A 6 33.89 -39.23 -1.61
CA GLU A 6 33.92 -37.79 -1.41
C GLU A 6 34.97 -37.10 -2.31
N HIS A 7 36.19 -37.63 -2.38
CA HIS A 7 37.24 -37.13 -3.28
C HIS A 7 36.85 -37.25 -4.76
N ILE A 8 36.16 -38.33 -5.15
CA ILE A 8 35.66 -38.48 -6.52
C ILE A 8 34.58 -37.47 -6.83
N ALA A 9 33.64 -37.28 -5.91
CA ALA A 9 32.57 -36.26 -6.05
C ALA A 9 33.16 -34.86 -6.18
N ASP A 10 34.17 -34.52 -5.37
CA ASP A 10 34.87 -33.22 -5.43
C ASP A 10 35.64 -33.03 -6.74
N TYR A 11 36.37 -34.09 -7.19
CA TYR A 11 37.13 -34.03 -8.44
C TYR A 11 36.24 -33.75 -9.67
N PHE A 12 35.05 -34.37 -9.72
CA PHE A 12 34.12 -34.21 -10.81
C PHE A 12 33.11 -33.06 -10.56
N ASN A 13 33.19 -32.37 -9.42
CA ASN A 13 32.26 -31.32 -8.99
C ASN A 13 30.80 -31.77 -9.05
N VAL A 14 30.53 -32.98 -8.61
CA VAL A 14 29.19 -33.58 -8.55
C VAL A 14 28.80 -33.85 -7.11
N ASP A 15 27.48 -33.94 -6.86
CA ASP A 15 26.96 -34.33 -5.55
C ASP A 15 27.24 -35.83 -5.28
N MET A 16 27.54 -36.14 -4.04
CA MET A 16 27.82 -37.53 -3.65
C MET A 16 26.58 -38.42 -3.81
N ASP A 17 25.39 -37.89 -3.55
CA ASP A 17 24.14 -38.63 -3.73
C ASP A 17 23.85 -38.92 -5.20
N TYR A 18 24.32 -38.04 -6.12
CA TYR A 18 24.29 -38.31 -7.56
C TYR A 18 25.19 -39.52 -7.94
N LEU A 19 26.42 -39.57 -7.42
CA LEU A 19 27.30 -40.70 -7.65
C LEU A 19 26.76 -42.02 -7.10
N LEU A 20 25.95 -41.95 -6.05
CA LEU A 20 25.30 -43.11 -5.43
C LEU A 20 23.96 -43.47 -6.08
N GLY A 21 23.52 -42.73 -7.11
CA GLY A 21 22.24 -42.95 -7.78
C GLY A 21 21.02 -42.62 -6.92
N LYS A 22 21.21 -41.81 -5.89
CA LYS A 22 20.13 -41.36 -4.96
C LYS A 22 19.51 -40.04 -5.34
N SER A 23 20.12 -39.29 -6.25
CA SER A 23 19.68 -37.99 -6.71
C SER A 23 20.00 -37.79 -8.18
N ASP A 24 19.13 -37.15 -8.94
CA ASP A 24 19.34 -36.73 -10.32
C ASP A 24 20.11 -35.40 -10.44
N ILE A 25 20.45 -34.76 -9.32
CA ILE A 25 21.17 -33.50 -9.27
C ILE A 25 22.66 -33.73 -9.46
N VAL A 26 23.18 -33.39 -10.65
CA VAL A 26 24.54 -33.64 -11.09
C VAL A 26 25.60 -32.84 -10.36
N SER A 27 25.33 -31.55 -10.09
CA SER A 27 26.35 -30.66 -9.54
C SER A 27 26.07 -30.28 -8.08
N LYS A 28 27.16 -30.13 -7.30
CA LYS A 28 27.13 -29.43 -6.04
C LYS A 28 26.81 -27.97 -6.34
N LEU A 29 25.52 -27.60 -6.40
CA LEU A 29 25.11 -26.23 -6.43
C LEU A 29 25.47 -25.60 -5.08
N GLN A 30 26.70 -25.12 -4.96
CA GLN A 30 27.03 -24.18 -3.90
C GLN A 30 26.34 -22.88 -4.26
N PHE A 31 25.12 -22.66 -3.75
CA PHE A 31 24.47 -21.35 -3.69
C PHE A 31 25.23 -20.43 -2.71
N THR A 32 26.55 -20.39 -2.78
CA THR A 32 27.40 -19.48 -2.00
C THR A 32 28.02 -18.38 -2.86
N ALA A 33 27.75 -18.37 -4.16
CA ALA A 33 28.01 -17.17 -4.93
C ALA A 33 26.82 -16.24 -4.70
N ALA A 34 26.95 -15.28 -3.78
CA ALA A 34 26.16 -14.07 -3.86
C ALA A 34 26.27 -13.61 -5.33
N ILE A 35 25.16 -13.73 -6.08
CA ILE A 35 25.08 -13.16 -7.43
C ILE A 35 25.55 -11.72 -7.24
N PRO A 36 26.62 -11.24 -7.91
CA PRO A 36 27.05 -9.87 -7.74
C PRO A 36 25.87 -9.00 -8.17
N VAL A 37 25.14 -8.50 -7.16
CA VAL A 37 24.02 -7.59 -7.38
C VAL A 37 24.65 -6.35 -7.98
N ALA A 38 24.37 -6.08 -9.23
CA ALA A 38 24.87 -4.87 -9.89
C ALA A 38 24.53 -3.68 -8.97
N ASN A 39 25.44 -2.71 -8.83
CA ASN A 39 25.33 -1.58 -7.91
C ASN A 39 24.04 -0.74 -8.09
N ASN A 40 23.29 -0.98 -9.16
CA ASN A 40 22.00 -0.36 -9.48
C ASN A 40 20.77 -1.22 -9.12
N VAL A 41 20.96 -2.40 -8.53
CA VAL A 41 19.84 -3.23 -8.07
C VAL A 41 19.50 -2.86 -6.62
N ILE A 42 18.34 -2.23 -6.47
CA ILE A 42 17.78 -1.93 -5.14
C ILE A 42 17.03 -3.18 -4.66
N PRO A 43 17.32 -3.71 -3.46
CA PRO A 43 16.57 -4.85 -2.93
C PRO A 43 15.08 -4.49 -2.83
N MET A 44 14.23 -5.46 -3.13
CA MET A 44 12.78 -5.28 -3.02
C MET A 44 12.44 -4.89 -1.56
N PRO A 45 11.66 -3.84 -1.33
CA PRO A 45 11.28 -3.44 0.02
C PRO A 45 10.48 -4.55 0.70
N GLU A 46 10.62 -4.66 2.01
CA GLU A 46 9.74 -5.52 2.79
C GLU A 46 8.29 -5.05 2.64
N MET A 47 7.40 -6.00 2.39
CA MET A 47 5.98 -5.75 2.17
C MET A 47 5.16 -6.10 3.42
N ARG A 48 4.02 -5.45 3.60
CA ARG A 48 2.98 -5.80 4.56
C ARG A 48 1.61 -5.74 3.90
N LYS A 49 0.64 -6.45 4.45
CA LYS A 49 -0.74 -6.41 3.96
C LYS A 49 -1.53 -5.37 4.74
N ILE A 50 -2.36 -4.61 4.02
CA ILE A 50 -3.35 -3.71 4.59
C ILE A 50 -4.70 -3.94 3.90
N PRO A 51 -5.83 -3.69 4.58
CA PRO A 51 -7.14 -3.82 3.96
C PRO A 51 -7.37 -2.73 2.90
N LEU A 52 -7.93 -3.13 1.77
CA LEU A 52 -8.57 -2.25 0.81
C LEU A 52 -10.03 -2.11 1.20
N VAL A 53 -10.43 -0.90 1.57
CA VAL A 53 -11.79 -0.60 2.02
C VAL A 53 -12.61 -0.10 0.84
N GLY A 54 -13.75 -0.71 0.64
CA GLY A 54 -14.71 -0.34 -0.40
C GLY A 54 -15.78 0.63 0.11
N THR A 55 -17.02 0.17 0.09
CA THR A 55 -18.14 0.96 0.62
C THR A 55 -18.15 0.87 2.15
N ILE A 56 -18.25 2.01 2.82
CA ILE A 56 -18.30 2.05 4.29
C ILE A 56 -19.75 1.92 4.74
N ALA A 57 -20.05 0.86 5.49
CA ALA A 57 -21.39 0.64 6.05
C ALA A 57 -21.71 1.70 7.12
N CYS A 58 -22.98 2.16 7.12
CA CYS A 58 -23.45 3.17 8.05
C CYS A 58 -23.31 2.68 9.51
N GLY A 59 -22.60 3.48 10.32
CA GLY A 59 -22.42 3.18 11.75
C GLY A 59 -21.37 2.12 12.08
N ALA A 60 -20.81 1.43 11.09
CA ALA A 60 -19.73 0.47 11.31
C ALA A 60 -18.36 1.15 11.42
N PRO A 61 -17.40 0.57 12.17
CA PRO A 61 -16.00 0.99 12.10
C PRO A 61 -15.45 0.82 10.67
N ILE A 62 -14.56 1.72 10.24
CA ILE A 62 -13.99 1.69 8.87
C ILE A 62 -13.38 0.33 8.52
N LEU A 63 -12.69 -0.28 9.47
CA LEU A 63 -12.02 -1.57 9.32
C LEU A 63 -12.91 -2.76 9.75
N ALA A 64 -14.24 -2.61 9.74
CA ALA A 64 -15.15 -3.73 9.90
C ALA A 64 -15.01 -4.69 8.70
N GLU A 65 -15.14 -5.99 8.92
CA GLU A 65 -14.97 -7.00 7.86
C GLU A 65 -15.89 -6.75 6.66
N GLU A 66 -17.09 -6.25 6.90
CA GLU A 66 -18.07 -5.92 5.87
C GLU A 66 -17.66 -4.77 4.93
N ASN A 67 -16.70 -3.94 5.34
CA ASN A 67 -16.16 -2.83 4.55
C ASN A 67 -14.90 -3.23 3.77
N ILE A 68 -14.29 -4.38 4.07
CA ILE A 68 -13.03 -4.83 3.47
C ILE A 68 -13.32 -5.63 2.21
N GLU A 69 -12.84 -5.17 1.06
CA GLU A 69 -12.95 -5.89 -0.20
C GLU A 69 -11.86 -6.95 -0.34
N GLU A 70 -10.62 -6.58 -0.04
CA GLU A 70 -9.45 -7.46 -0.11
C GLU A 70 -8.29 -6.94 0.74
N TYR A 71 -7.20 -7.71 0.81
CA TYR A 71 -5.93 -7.28 1.43
C TYR A 71 -4.87 -7.10 0.36
N ILE A 72 -4.33 -5.89 0.26
CA ILE A 72 -3.28 -5.52 -0.69
C ILE A 72 -1.92 -5.43 -0.03
N SER A 73 -0.86 -5.67 -0.81
CA SER A 73 0.52 -5.55 -0.35
C SER A 73 1.04 -4.14 -0.52
N VAL A 74 1.63 -3.57 0.55
CA VAL A 74 2.23 -2.23 0.54
C VAL A 74 3.64 -2.29 1.16
N PRO A 75 4.62 -1.53 0.64
CA PRO A 75 5.94 -1.43 1.25
C PRO A 75 5.87 -0.99 2.72
N LYS A 76 6.61 -1.63 3.60
CA LYS A 76 6.58 -1.36 5.05
C LYS A 76 6.95 0.08 5.43
N HIS A 77 7.72 0.78 4.60
CA HIS A 77 8.07 2.18 4.84
C HIS A 77 6.87 3.13 4.66
N ILE A 78 5.85 2.73 3.89
CA ILE A 78 4.60 3.49 3.77
C ILE A 78 3.74 3.19 5.00
N LYS A 79 3.58 4.19 5.87
CA LYS A 79 2.81 4.07 7.13
C LYS A 79 1.33 4.33 6.86
N ALA A 80 0.66 3.33 6.26
CA ALA A 80 -0.78 3.38 5.98
C ALA A 80 -1.49 2.24 6.72
N ASP A 81 -2.68 2.45 7.21
CA ASP A 81 -3.45 1.44 7.95
C ASP A 81 -4.50 0.76 7.07
N PHE A 82 -4.97 1.45 6.05
CA PHE A 82 -5.88 0.93 5.02
C PHE A 82 -5.68 1.67 3.69
N ALA A 83 -6.37 1.22 2.66
CA ALA A 83 -6.39 1.86 1.35
C ALA A 83 -7.81 2.05 0.84
N LEU A 84 -7.99 3.02 -0.06
CA LEU A 84 -9.23 3.32 -0.77
C LEU A 84 -8.95 3.37 -2.26
N ILE A 85 -9.93 2.98 -3.08
CA ILE A 85 -9.91 3.25 -4.52
C ILE A 85 -10.50 4.63 -4.76
N CYS A 86 -9.72 5.51 -5.40
CA CYS A 86 -10.21 6.81 -5.83
C CYS A 86 -11.27 6.63 -6.92
N LYS A 87 -12.42 7.29 -6.77
CA LYS A 87 -13.47 7.33 -7.78
C LYS A 87 -13.66 8.76 -8.29
N GLY A 88 -13.73 8.91 -9.61
CA GLY A 88 -13.91 10.18 -10.27
C GLY A 88 -12.64 11.02 -10.39
N ASP A 89 -12.78 12.27 -10.73
CA ASP A 89 -11.71 13.17 -11.15
C ASP A 89 -11.51 14.38 -10.20
N SER A 90 -12.13 14.35 -9.02
CA SER A 90 -12.09 15.48 -8.09
C SER A 90 -10.69 15.82 -7.55
N MET A 91 -9.69 14.93 -7.72
CA MET A 91 -8.35 15.05 -7.17
C MET A 91 -7.23 15.07 -8.24
N ILE A 92 -7.57 15.35 -9.49
CA ILE A 92 -6.65 15.26 -10.64
C ILE A 92 -5.43 16.19 -10.53
N ASN A 93 -5.59 17.38 -9.96
CA ASN A 93 -4.49 18.32 -9.77
C ASN A 93 -3.52 17.88 -8.65
N ALA A 94 -3.95 16.98 -7.77
CA ALA A 94 -3.09 16.27 -6.84
C ALA A 94 -2.45 15.01 -7.49
N ARG A 95 -2.66 14.79 -8.79
CA ARG A 95 -2.22 13.62 -9.56
C ARG A 95 -2.83 12.31 -9.08
N ILE A 96 -3.98 12.37 -8.42
CA ILE A 96 -4.76 11.21 -8.02
C ILE A 96 -5.94 11.11 -8.99
N PHE A 97 -6.01 10.00 -9.71
CA PHE A 97 -6.96 9.78 -10.80
C PHE A 97 -7.96 8.69 -10.42
N ASP A 98 -9.02 8.59 -11.21
CA ASP A 98 -10.00 7.52 -11.11
C ASP A 98 -9.33 6.14 -11.20
N GLY A 99 -9.64 5.25 -10.24
CA GLY A 99 -9.06 3.91 -10.14
C GLY A 99 -7.70 3.84 -9.41
N ASP A 100 -7.10 4.97 -9.02
CA ASP A 100 -5.87 4.94 -8.22
C ASP A 100 -6.14 4.41 -6.81
N VAL A 101 -5.18 3.65 -6.27
CA VAL A 101 -5.23 3.14 -4.90
C VAL A 101 -4.51 4.12 -3.98
N VAL A 102 -5.25 4.73 -3.05
CA VAL A 102 -4.74 5.73 -2.11
C VAL A 102 -4.55 5.11 -0.73
N TYR A 103 -3.36 5.23 -0.19
CA TYR A 103 -2.96 4.68 1.11
C TYR A 103 -3.23 5.68 2.22
N ILE A 104 -3.99 5.26 3.23
CA ILE A 104 -4.48 6.12 4.30
C ILE A 104 -3.87 5.70 5.63
N ARG A 105 -3.29 6.65 6.34
CA ARG A 105 -2.96 6.50 7.75
C ARG A 105 -4.16 6.93 8.59
N GLN A 106 -4.69 6.01 9.37
CA GLN A 106 -5.86 6.24 10.20
C GLN A 106 -5.56 7.27 11.30
N GLN A 107 -6.31 8.34 11.32
CA GLN A 107 -6.24 9.38 12.35
C GLN A 107 -7.48 10.27 12.26
N ASP A 108 -7.91 10.81 13.40
CA ASP A 108 -9.15 11.60 13.49
C ASP A 108 -8.94 13.07 13.12
N THR A 109 -7.68 13.50 12.98
CA THR A 109 -7.32 14.87 12.66
C THR A 109 -6.24 14.93 11.59
N VAL A 110 -6.19 16.02 10.83
CA VAL A 110 -5.13 16.32 9.86
C VAL A 110 -4.67 17.77 10.02
N GLU A 111 -3.49 18.07 9.51
CA GLU A 111 -2.99 19.43 9.46
C GLU A 111 -3.68 20.20 8.33
N ASN A 112 -3.73 21.55 8.48
CA ASN A 112 -4.33 22.41 7.48
C ASN A 112 -3.64 22.26 6.12
N GLY A 113 -4.42 21.92 5.10
CA GLY A 113 -3.95 21.73 3.73
C GLY A 113 -3.52 20.32 3.38
N GLU A 114 -3.67 19.35 4.27
CA GLU A 114 -3.42 17.93 3.97
C GLU A 114 -4.57 17.30 3.18
N ILE A 115 -4.24 16.30 2.38
CA ILE A 115 -5.24 15.47 1.70
C ILE A 115 -5.65 14.36 2.66
N ALA A 116 -6.95 14.21 2.86
CA ALA A 116 -7.53 13.24 3.76
C ALA A 116 -8.67 12.45 3.10
N ALA A 117 -8.86 11.24 3.59
CA ALA A 117 -10.11 10.54 3.44
C ALA A 117 -11.08 11.09 4.48
N VAL A 118 -12.21 11.56 4.03
CA VAL A 118 -13.29 12.10 4.87
C VAL A 118 -14.59 11.37 4.59
N LEU A 119 -15.38 11.17 5.62
CA LEU A 119 -16.73 10.59 5.51
C LEU A 119 -17.74 11.75 5.55
N ILE A 120 -18.56 11.83 4.51
CA ILE A 120 -19.66 12.76 4.37
C ILE A 120 -20.88 11.96 3.96
N ASP A 121 -22.00 12.08 4.66
CA ASP A 121 -23.25 11.37 4.33
C ASP A 121 -23.07 9.88 4.06
N ASN A 122 -22.19 9.22 4.84
CA ASN A 122 -21.80 7.79 4.74
C ASN A 122 -20.99 7.44 3.48
N GLU A 123 -20.47 8.39 2.75
CA GLU A 123 -19.56 8.17 1.64
C GLU A 123 -18.14 8.63 1.98
N ALA A 124 -17.16 7.75 1.79
CA ALA A 124 -15.75 8.12 1.89
C ALA A 124 -15.32 8.86 0.63
N THR A 125 -14.72 10.03 0.79
CA THR A 125 -14.19 10.82 -0.31
C THR A 125 -12.80 11.37 0.04
N LEU A 126 -11.99 11.66 -0.98
CA LEU A 126 -10.71 12.34 -0.81
C LEU A 126 -10.89 13.83 -1.07
N LYS A 127 -10.39 14.64 -0.15
CA LYS A 127 -10.39 16.10 -0.28
C LYS A 127 -9.15 16.69 0.36
N ARG A 128 -8.76 17.89 -0.07
CA ARG A 128 -7.82 18.71 0.70
C ARG A 128 -8.59 19.38 1.81
N VAL A 129 -8.16 19.18 3.03
CA VAL A 129 -8.82 19.72 4.22
C VAL A 129 -8.22 21.08 4.55
N ARG A 130 -9.07 22.09 4.65
CA ARG A 130 -8.73 23.42 5.17
C ARG A 130 -9.47 23.66 6.47
N LEU A 131 -8.71 23.93 7.51
CA LEU A 131 -9.22 24.15 8.85
C LEU A 131 -9.19 25.65 9.17
N PHE A 132 -10.32 26.17 9.62
CA PHE A 132 -10.51 27.55 10.10
C PHE A 132 -11.14 27.48 11.48
N ASP A 133 -11.17 28.62 12.19
CA ASP A 133 -11.67 28.67 13.56
C ASP A 133 -13.18 28.40 13.65
N ASP A 134 -13.93 28.75 12.61
CA ASP A 134 -15.39 28.68 12.55
C ASP A 134 -15.96 27.74 11.48
N HIS A 135 -15.09 27.17 10.61
CA HIS A 135 -15.53 26.26 9.57
C HIS A 135 -14.42 25.30 9.10
N ILE A 136 -14.82 24.24 8.43
CA ILE A 136 -13.95 23.33 7.67
C ILE A 136 -14.33 23.42 6.20
N SER A 137 -13.33 23.56 5.34
CA SER A 137 -13.49 23.49 3.89
C SER A 137 -12.83 22.22 3.35
N LEU A 138 -13.61 21.46 2.60
CA LEU A 138 -13.16 20.25 1.91
C LEU A 138 -13.01 20.57 0.43
N GLU A 139 -11.77 20.80 0.03
CA GLU A 139 -11.44 21.31 -1.30
C GLU A 139 -11.12 20.15 -2.24
N PRO A 140 -11.81 20.06 -3.40
CA PRO A 140 -11.38 19.22 -4.49
C PRO A 140 -10.11 19.79 -5.13
N GLU A 141 -9.26 18.93 -5.60
CA GLU A 141 -8.09 19.26 -6.44
C GLU A 141 -8.47 19.21 -7.93
N ASN A 142 -9.61 19.84 -8.27
CA ASN A 142 -10.11 20.03 -9.62
C ASN A 142 -11.02 21.27 -9.63
N PRO A 143 -10.67 22.33 -10.38
CA PRO A 143 -11.43 23.59 -10.41
C PRO A 143 -12.85 23.46 -10.97
N MET A 144 -13.19 22.33 -11.60
CA MET A 144 -14.56 22.07 -12.08
C MET A 144 -15.53 21.79 -10.93
N TYR A 145 -15.05 21.50 -9.73
CA TYR A 145 -15.85 21.22 -8.54
C TYR A 145 -15.72 22.35 -7.51
N LYS A 146 -16.80 22.64 -6.81
CA LYS A 146 -16.79 23.60 -5.71
C LYS A 146 -16.37 22.91 -4.41
N PRO A 147 -15.70 23.64 -3.49
CA PRO A 147 -15.46 23.17 -2.14
C PRO A 147 -16.78 22.92 -1.38
N PHE A 148 -16.77 21.94 -0.49
CA PHE A 148 -17.79 21.76 0.53
C PHE A 148 -17.35 22.51 1.78
N VAL A 149 -18.19 23.42 2.29
CA VAL A 149 -17.89 24.22 3.49
C VAL A 149 -18.93 23.92 4.56
N TYR A 150 -18.45 23.53 5.74
CA TYR A 150 -19.27 23.19 6.88
C TYR A 150 -18.96 24.16 8.02
N TRP A 151 -19.98 24.86 8.48
CA TRP A 151 -19.86 25.92 9.47
C TRP A 151 -20.26 25.45 10.86
N ASN A 152 -19.52 25.88 11.90
CA ASN A 152 -19.85 25.69 13.30
C ASN A 152 -20.31 24.23 13.62
N GLU A 153 -21.58 24.07 13.98
CA GLU A 153 -22.15 22.76 14.35
C GLU A 153 -22.19 21.77 13.18
N GLU A 154 -22.26 22.24 11.94
CA GLU A 154 -22.23 21.37 10.75
C GLU A 154 -20.88 20.65 10.60
N MET A 155 -19.79 21.18 11.18
CA MET A 155 -18.49 20.53 11.19
C MET A 155 -18.55 19.13 11.81
N ASN A 156 -19.49 18.90 12.73
CA ASN A 156 -19.69 17.58 13.38
C ASN A 156 -20.22 16.52 12.41
N SER A 157 -20.73 16.89 11.25
CA SER A 157 -21.14 15.95 10.19
C SER A 157 -19.98 15.44 9.36
N VAL A 158 -18.82 16.08 9.43
CA VAL A 158 -17.59 15.69 8.73
C VAL A 158 -16.74 14.85 9.64
N ARG A 159 -16.50 13.61 9.23
CA ARG A 159 -15.60 12.72 9.95
C ARG A 159 -14.32 12.48 9.14
N ILE A 160 -13.17 12.84 9.70
CA ILE A 160 -11.87 12.50 9.13
C ILE A 160 -11.59 11.03 9.40
N LEU A 161 -11.32 10.27 8.35
CA LEU A 161 -10.99 8.85 8.42
C LEU A 161 -9.47 8.63 8.52
N GLY A 162 -8.71 9.53 7.94
CA GLY A 162 -7.26 9.50 7.98
C GLY A 162 -6.60 10.35 6.91
N LYS A 163 -5.29 10.51 7.05
CA LYS A 163 -4.42 11.24 6.11
C LYS A 163 -4.00 10.36 4.95
N ALA A 164 -4.10 10.88 3.72
CA ALA A 164 -3.50 10.26 2.55
C ALA A 164 -1.97 10.39 2.62
N VAL A 165 -1.24 9.27 2.58
CA VAL A 165 0.23 9.25 2.76
C VAL A 165 0.97 8.86 1.49
N ALA A 166 0.33 8.13 0.59
CA ALA A 166 0.86 7.75 -0.72
C ALA A 166 -0.29 7.26 -1.61
N PHE A 167 -0.01 7.06 -2.89
CA PHE A 167 -0.92 6.39 -3.81
C PHE A 167 -0.14 5.61 -4.87
N THR A 168 -0.81 4.66 -5.51
CA THR A 168 -0.34 3.98 -6.73
C THR A 168 -1.29 4.26 -7.85
N SER A 169 -0.72 4.57 -9.01
CA SER A 169 -1.45 4.84 -10.24
C SER A 169 -0.96 3.92 -11.35
N ALA A 170 -1.88 3.46 -12.19
CA ALA A 170 -1.52 2.76 -13.41
C ALA A 170 -1.00 3.75 -14.46
N ILE A 171 -0.06 3.32 -15.30
CA ILE A 171 0.36 4.09 -16.47
C ILE A 171 -0.83 4.14 -17.44
N ARG A 172 -1.17 5.34 -17.89
CA ARG A 172 -2.27 5.61 -18.80
C ARG A 172 -1.77 6.19 -20.11
#